data_992dcf22f00e88d43787277ccc13d283
#
_entry.id   992dcf22f00e88d43787277ccc13d283
#
_cell.length_a   1.000
_cell.length_b   1.000
_cell.length_c   1.000
_cell.angle_alpha   90.00
_cell.angle_beta   90.00
_cell.angle_gamma   90.00
#
_symmetry.space_group_name_H-M   'P 1'
#
loop_
_entity.id
_entity.type
_entity.pdbx_description
1 polymer ?
#
loop_
_entity_poly.entity_id
_entity_poly.type
_entity_poly.pdbx_seq_one_letter_code
_entity_poly.pdbx_strand_id
1 'polypeptide(L)'
;MRRAGAYLAEVFRLNADSKNFRFMSPDETYSNKLDEIFQATSRSWQWPIMDWDKDLSHDGRVMEMLSEHNMQGLMQGYVLTGRHAMFASYEAFLQVVGSMVDQYAKFLTQSRNVEWRGTIPSLNYILTSSGWRQDHNGFSHQNPGFIDDILRRQSNFSDVYFPSDGNVTLVCLEHMLSSVRQINALVAGKTLEPRWLSTDLARQQVDAG
;
A
#
# COMPACT_ATOMS: atom_id res chain seq x y z
N MET A 1 4.21 8.08 -8.38
CA MET A 1 2.86 7.90 -7.76
C MET A 1 1.67 8.06 -8.71
N ARG A 2 1.52 9.08 -9.55
CA ARG A 2 0.31 9.24 -10.42
C ARG A 2 -0.05 7.99 -11.24
N ARG A 3 0.96 7.30 -11.82
CA ARG A 3 0.72 6.03 -12.51
C ARG A 3 0.27 4.90 -11.59
N ALA A 4 0.78 4.89 -10.36
CA ALA A 4 0.32 3.95 -9.33
C ALA A 4 -1.17 4.21 -8.99
N GLY A 5 -1.56 5.47 -8.84
CA GLY A 5 -2.97 5.85 -8.65
C GLY A 5 -3.87 5.36 -9.76
N ALA A 6 -3.50 5.57 -11.04
CA ALA A 6 -4.25 5.09 -12.19
C ALA A 6 -4.33 3.54 -12.23
N TYR A 7 -3.24 2.85 -11.93
CA TYR A 7 -3.21 1.39 -11.83
C TYR A 7 -4.16 0.87 -10.72
N LEU A 8 -4.12 1.49 -9.55
CA LEU A 8 -5.01 1.13 -8.45
C LEU A 8 -6.48 1.43 -8.76
N ALA A 9 -6.77 2.51 -9.51
CA ALA A 9 -8.11 2.76 -10.00
C ALA A 9 -8.62 1.61 -10.88
N GLU A 10 -7.76 1.04 -11.73
CA GLU A 10 -8.11 -0.14 -12.52
C GLU A 10 -8.33 -1.38 -11.66
N VAL A 11 -7.49 -1.59 -10.65
CA VAL A 11 -7.71 -2.66 -9.66
C VAL A 11 -9.09 -2.52 -9.00
N PHE A 12 -9.51 -1.30 -8.66
CA PHE A 12 -10.85 -1.06 -8.10
C PHE A 12 -11.96 -1.37 -9.10
N ARG A 13 -11.78 -1.06 -10.39
CA ARG A 13 -12.79 -1.39 -11.44
C ARG A 13 -12.91 -2.90 -11.63
N LEU A 14 -11.79 -3.61 -11.72
CA LEU A 14 -11.76 -5.07 -11.84
C LEU A 14 -12.40 -5.77 -10.63
N ASN A 15 -12.39 -5.12 -9.46
CA ASN A 15 -12.99 -5.60 -8.24
C ASN A 15 -14.35 -4.95 -7.91
N ALA A 16 -15.04 -4.39 -8.89
CA ALA A 16 -16.30 -3.67 -8.65
C ALA A 16 -17.39 -4.58 -8.05
N ASP A 17 -17.52 -5.79 -8.55
CA ASP A 17 -18.54 -6.76 -8.11
C ASP A 17 -18.16 -7.47 -6.81
N SER A 18 -16.91 -7.94 -6.72
CA SER A 18 -16.42 -8.70 -5.56
C SER A 18 -16.19 -7.83 -4.32
N LYS A 19 -15.90 -6.54 -4.51
CA LYS A 19 -15.58 -5.55 -3.48
C LYS A 19 -14.54 -6.06 -2.46
N ASN A 20 -13.59 -6.88 -2.91
CA ASN A 20 -12.59 -7.54 -2.06
C ASN A 20 -11.25 -6.81 -1.98
N PHE A 21 -11.18 -5.56 -2.45
CA PHE A 21 -10.01 -4.70 -2.35
C PHE A 21 -10.36 -3.38 -1.67
N ARG A 22 -9.55 -2.97 -0.69
CA ARG A 22 -9.63 -1.68 -0.01
C ARG A 22 -8.27 -0.97 0.01
N PHE A 23 -8.33 0.35 -0.04
CA PHE A 23 -7.16 1.21 0.11
C PHE A 23 -7.24 1.94 1.46
N MET A 24 -6.14 1.95 2.20
CA MET A 24 -6.01 2.59 3.50
C MET A 24 -5.06 3.79 3.38
N SER A 25 -5.42 4.91 3.97
CA SER A 25 -4.59 6.11 3.98
C SER A 25 -4.91 6.96 5.22
N PRO A 26 -3.91 7.55 5.89
CA PRO A 26 -4.17 8.47 6.98
C PRO A 26 -4.41 9.90 6.45
N ASP A 27 -5.48 10.10 5.63
CA ASP A 27 -5.87 11.38 5.04
C ASP A 27 -4.87 11.97 4.00
N GLU A 28 -4.20 11.11 3.25
CA GLU A 28 -3.08 11.54 2.39
C GLU A 28 -3.23 11.15 0.91
N THR A 29 -4.37 10.62 0.46
CA THR A 29 -4.52 10.10 -0.90
C THR A 29 -4.22 11.16 -1.96
N TYR A 30 -4.70 12.39 -1.80
CA TYR A 30 -4.40 13.50 -2.72
C TYR A 30 -2.95 13.95 -2.64
N SER A 31 -2.42 14.17 -1.45
CA SER A 31 -1.04 14.65 -1.26
C SER A 31 -0.02 13.61 -1.72
N ASN A 32 -0.37 12.33 -1.67
CA ASN A 32 0.43 11.22 -2.19
C ASN A 32 0.32 11.01 -3.70
N LYS A 33 -0.45 11.86 -4.41
CA LYS A 33 -0.66 11.76 -5.86
C LYS A 33 -1.29 10.42 -6.29
N LEU A 34 -2.20 9.91 -5.46
CA LEU A 34 -2.98 8.70 -5.69
C LEU A 34 -4.47 9.00 -5.95
N ASP A 35 -4.79 10.25 -6.16
CA ASP A 35 -6.15 10.78 -6.35
C ASP A 35 -6.90 10.19 -7.55
N GLU A 36 -6.20 9.62 -8.54
CA GLU A 36 -6.81 8.85 -9.64
C GLU A 36 -7.69 7.68 -9.14
N ILE A 37 -7.46 7.18 -7.94
CA ILE A 37 -8.28 6.14 -7.31
C ILE A 37 -9.76 6.60 -7.20
N PHE A 38 -10.00 7.89 -6.97
CA PHE A 38 -11.34 8.45 -6.84
C PHE A 38 -12.15 8.46 -8.13
N GLN A 39 -11.55 8.15 -9.29
CA GLN A 39 -12.28 7.89 -10.52
C GLN A 39 -12.98 6.50 -10.53
N ALA A 40 -12.63 5.60 -9.63
CA ALA A 40 -13.17 4.24 -9.60
C ALA A 40 -13.92 3.93 -8.30
N THR A 41 -13.68 4.68 -7.23
CA THR A 41 -14.34 4.51 -5.92
C THR A 41 -14.26 5.83 -5.15
N SER A 42 -14.86 5.85 -3.96
CA SER A 42 -14.86 7.01 -3.06
C SER A 42 -14.30 6.63 -1.69
N ARG A 43 -14.11 7.63 -0.82
CA ARG A 43 -13.90 7.40 0.60
C ARG A 43 -15.13 6.76 1.23
N SER A 44 -14.93 5.81 2.09
CA SER A 44 -15.99 5.24 2.93
C SER A 44 -16.43 6.27 3.96
N TRP A 45 -17.70 6.64 3.93
CA TRP A 45 -18.24 7.65 4.80
C TRP A 45 -19.56 7.18 5.42
N GLN A 46 -19.72 7.33 6.74
CA GLN A 46 -20.88 6.81 7.46
C GLN A 46 -21.86 7.90 7.93
N TRP A 47 -21.46 9.17 7.84
CA TRP A 47 -22.29 10.31 8.19
C TRP A 47 -23.03 10.85 6.96
N PRO A 48 -24.04 11.76 7.13
CA PRO A 48 -24.68 12.42 6.00
C PRO A 48 -23.65 13.05 5.06
N ILE A 49 -23.88 12.91 3.75
CA ILE A 49 -23.06 13.52 2.71
C ILE A 49 -23.74 14.81 2.29
N MET A 50 -23.00 15.91 2.30
CA MET A 50 -23.48 17.25 1.98
C MET A 50 -23.08 17.63 0.55
N ASP A 51 -23.74 18.62 -0.05
CA ASP A 51 -23.52 19.04 -1.43
C ASP A 51 -22.09 19.53 -1.73
N TRP A 52 -21.37 19.98 -0.70
CA TRP A 52 -19.97 20.41 -0.83
C TRP A 52 -18.93 19.32 -0.60
N ASP A 53 -19.35 18.14 -0.16
CA ASP A 53 -18.45 17.01 0.06
C ASP A 53 -18.01 16.41 -1.26
N LYS A 54 -16.74 15.98 -1.32
CA LYS A 54 -16.13 15.39 -2.50
C LYS A 54 -15.63 13.98 -2.22
N ASP A 55 -15.85 13.12 -3.21
CA ASP A 55 -15.32 11.75 -3.20
C ASP A 55 -15.74 10.94 -1.97
N LEU A 56 -16.92 11.20 -1.41
CA LEU A 56 -17.51 10.46 -0.31
C LEU A 56 -18.63 9.53 -0.81
N SER A 57 -18.73 8.35 -0.22
CA SER A 57 -19.83 7.41 -0.45
C SER A 57 -19.95 6.44 0.73
N HIS A 58 -21.18 6.02 1.05
CA HIS A 58 -21.40 4.96 2.02
C HIS A 58 -20.76 3.63 1.58
N ASP A 59 -20.64 3.42 0.26
CA ASP A 59 -20.04 2.25 -0.38
C ASP A 59 -18.54 2.42 -0.70
N GLY A 60 -17.95 3.54 -0.34
CA GLY A 60 -16.56 3.86 -0.64
C GLY A 60 -15.60 2.77 -0.18
N ARG A 61 -14.55 2.53 -0.95
CA ARG A 61 -13.54 1.51 -0.65
C ARG A 61 -12.16 2.09 -0.28
N VAL A 62 -12.05 3.42 -0.21
CA VAL A 62 -10.92 4.11 0.38
C VAL A 62 -11.25 4.42 1.83
N MET A 63 -10.42 3.92 2.75
CA MET A 63 -10.53 4.20 4.17
C MET A 63 -9.51 5.30 4.51
N GLU A 64 -10.01 6.49 4.80
CA GLU A 64 -9.17 7.60 5.29
C GLU A 64 -9.51 7.93 6.73
N MET A 65 -8.48 7.93 7.57
CA MET A 65 -8.58 8.31 8.97
C MET A 65 -7.20 8.76 9.43
N LEU A 66 -7.11 9.95 9.99
CA LEU A 66 -5.85 10.52 10.48
C LEU A 66 -5.34 9.76 11.73
N SER A 67 -5.04 8.50 11.50
CA SER A 67 -4.48 7.58 12.49
C SER A 67 -3.93 6.34 11.78
N GLU A 68 -2.61 6.25 11.69
CA GLU A 68 -1.91 5.11 11.11
C GLU A 68 -2.24 3.81 11.86
N HIS A 69 -2.35 3.87 13.18
CA HIS A 69 -2.70 2.71 14.01
C HIS A 69 -4.06 2.13 13.64
N ASN A 70 -5.08 2.97 13.47
CA ASN A 70 -6.41 2.53 13.08
C ASN A 70 -6.41 1.97 11.67
N MET A 71 -5.72 2.63 10.72
CA MET A 71 -5.59 2.14 9.35
C MET A 71 -4.85 0.81 9.31
N GLN A 72 -3.79 0.64 10.09
CA GLN A 72 -3.06 -0.62 10.22
C GLN A 72 -3.95 -1.72 10.79
N GLY A 73 -4.68 -1.45 11.86
CA GLY A 73 -5.60 -2.41 12.47
C GLY A 73 -6.71 -2.85 11.52
N LEU A 74 -7.33 -1.90 10.80
CA LEU A 74 -8.34 -2.18 9.78
C LEU A 74 -7.76 -3.01 8.63
N MET A 75 -6.56 -2.67 8.13
CA MET A 75 -5.90 -3.43 7.08
C MET A 75 -5.62 -4.87 7.51
N GLN A 76 -5.04 -5.08 8.68
CA GLN A 76 -4.76 -6.42 9.21
C GLN A 76 -6.03 -7.26 9.33
N GLY A 77 -7.08 -6.70 9.95
CA GLY A 77 -8.36 -7.37 10.08
C GLY A 77 -8.99 -7.72 8.74
N TYR A 78 -8.95 -6.80 7.79
CA TYR A 78 -9.51 -6.99 6.45
C TYR A 78 -8.76 -8.08 5.66
N VAL A 79 -7.44 -8.06 5.68
CA VAL A 79 -6.59 -9.06 4.99
C VAL A 79 -6.76 -10.44 5.63
N LEU A 80 -6.90 -10.54 6.96
CA LEU A 80 -7.16 -11.81 7.65
C LEU A 80 -8.48 -12.46 7.23
N THR A 81 -9.41 -11.74 6.64
CA THR A 81 -10.65 -12.31 6.07
C THR A 81 -10.48 -12.87 4.65
N GLY A 82 -9.25 -12.90 4.11
CA GLY A 82 -8.96 -13.35 2.74
C GLY A 82 -9.14 -12.26 1.68
N ARG A 83 -9.31 -11.00 2.07
CA ARG A 83 -9.45 -9.85 1.18
C ARG A 83 -8.14 -9.10 1.01
N HIS A 84 -8.00 -8.36 -0.08
CA HIS A 84 -6.79 -7.62 -0.41
C HIS A 84 -6.87 -6.16 0.05
N ALA A 85 -5.75 -5.64 0.52
CA ALA A 85 -5.64 -4.24 0.90
C ALA A 85 -4.26 -3.67 0.57
N MET A 86 -4.20 -2.34 0.51
CA MET A 86 -2.97 -1.59 0.37
C MET A 86 -3.03 -0.36 1.28
N PHE A 87 -1.92 -0.02 1.90
CA PHE A 87 -1.79 1.11 2.79
C PHE A 87 -0.72 2.07 2.25
N ALA A 88 -1.09 3.31 1.98
CA ALA A 88 -0.15 4.35 1.58
C ALA A 88 -0.03 5.42 2.65
N SER A 89 1.20 5.79 2.98
CA SER A 89 1.54 6.88 3.88
C SER A 89 2.94 7.42 3.57
N TYR A 90 3.31 8.49 4.26
CA TYR A 90 4.69 8.96 4.26
C TYR A 90 5.61 7.98 5.00
N GLU A 91 6.84 7.92 4.54
CA GLU A 91 7.86 7.00 5.07
C GLU A 91 8.02 7.09 6.60
N ALA A 92 8.11 8.33 7.13
CA ALA A 92 8.30 8.56 8.56
C ALA A 92 7.09 8.14 9.42
N PHE A 93 5.88 8.24 8.90
CA PHE A 93 4.67 7.99 9.69
C PHE A 93 4.39 6.52 9.87
N LEU A 94 4.80 5.66 8.93
CA LEU A 94 4.62 4.22 9.08
C LEU A 94 5.47 3.60 10.19
N GLN A 95 6.49 4.29 10.67
CA GLN A 95 7.28 3.80 11.80
C GLN A 95 6.43 3.59 13.07
N VAL A 96 5.38 4.39 13.28
CA VAL A 96 4.51 4.25 14.46
C VAL A 96 3.74 2.92 14.50
N VAL A 97 3.57 2.24 13.37
CA VAL A 97 2.88 0.94 13.29
C VAL A 97 3.83 -0.25 13.26
N GLY A 98 5.14 -0.05 13.36
CA GLY A 98 6.14 -1.11 13.32
C GLY A 98 5.84 -2.27 14.26
N SER A 99 5.51 -2.01 15.53
CA SER A 99 5.17 -3.05 16.51
C SER A 99 3.90 -3.84 16.15
N MET A 100 2.91 -3.21 15.50
CA MET A 100 1.72 -3.90 15.01
C MET A 100 2.06 -4.84 13.85
N VAL A 101 2.96 -4.41 12.97
CA VAL A 101 3.48 -5.23 11.87
C VAL A 101 4.29 -6.42 12.41
N ASP A 102 5.06 -6.23 13.48
CA ASP A 102 5.76 -7.32 14.18
C ASP A 102 4.80 -8.38 14.71
N GLN A 103 3.72 -7.95 15.34
CA GLN A 103 2.70 -8.88 15.81
C GLN A 103 2.03 -9.62 14.65
N TYR A 104 1.75 -8.93 13.56
CA TYR A 104 1.17 -9.55 12.39
C TYR A 104 2.12 -10.58 11.75
N ALA A 105 3.41 -10.29 11.70
CA ALA A 105 4.44 -11.23 11.23
C ALA A 105 4.41 -12.56 12.02
N LYS A 106 4.19 -12.50 13.35
CA LYS A 106 3.98 -13.69 14.17
C LYS A 106 2.72 -14.45 13.76
N PHE A 107 1.61 -13.76 13.47
CA PHE A 107 0.40 -14.40 12.97
C PHE A 107 0.64 -15.10 11.65
N LEU A 108 1.34 -14.46 10.70
CA LEU A 108 1.69 -15.07 9.42
C LEU A 108 2.51 -16.34 9.62
N THR A 109 3.52 -16.31 10.49
CA THR A 109 4.35 -17.47 10.80
C THR A 109 3.53 -18.61 11.38
N GLN A 110 2.69 -18.33 12.37
CA GLN A 110 1.84 -19.34 12.98
C GLN A 110 0.78 -19.89 12.04
N SER A 111 0.19 -19.03 11.18
CA SER A 111 -0.86 -19.43 10.23
C SER A 111 -0.40 -20.48 9.22
N ARG A 112 0.91 -20.58 8.96
CA ARG A 112 1.48 -21.61 8.07
C ARG A 112 1.32 -23.02 8.61
N ASN A 113 1.22 -23.16 9.91
CA ASN A 113 1.10 -24.44 10.63
C ASN A 113 -0.35 -24.84 10.92
N VAL A 114 -1.33 -24.04 10.45
CA VAL A 114 -2.75 -24.27 10.72
C VAL A 114 -3.41 -24.75 9.41
N GLU A 115 -3.65 -26.05 9.31
CA GLU A 115 -4.13 -26.71 8.08
C GLU A 115 -5.47 -26.17 7.55
N TRP A 116 -6.40 -25.84 8.44
CA TRP A 116 -7.72 -25.31 8.07
C TRP A 116 -7.68 -23.82 7.67
N ARG A 117 -6.57 -23.13 7.89
CA ARG A 117 -6.43 -21.72 7.56
C ARG A 117 -6.20 -21.52 6.07
N GLY A 118 -7.14 -20.86 5.42
CA GLY A 118 -6.99 -20.48 4.00
C GLY A 118 -5.79 -19.55 3.78
N THR A 119 -5.49 -19.33 2.51
CA THR A 119 -4.42 -18.39 2.10
C THR A 119 -4.74 -16.97 2.56
N ILE A 120 -3.79 -16.32 3.20
CA ILE A 120 -3.89 -14.93 3.66
C ILE A 120 -3.21 -14.06 2.60
N PRO A 121 -3.89 -13.07 2.00
CA PRO A 121 -3.27 -12.07 1.15
C PRO A 121 -2.18 -11.29 1.89
N SER A 122 -1.25 -10.69 1.13
CA SER A 122 -0.12 -9.95 1.69
C SER A 122 -0.54 -8.61 2.29
N LEU A 123 0.20 -8.13 3.30
CA LEU A 123 0.18 -6.73 3.70
C LEU A 123 1.02 -5.91 2.72
N ASN A 124 0.42 -4.91 2.09
CA ASN A 124 1.06 -4.11 1.06
C ASN A 124 1.13 -2.64 1.48
N TYR A 125 2.33 -2.09 1.55
CA TYR A 125 2.59 -0.70 1.91
C TYR A 125 3.16 0.08 0.73
N ILE A 126 2.72 1.32 0.56
CA ILE A 126 3.33 2.30 -0.32
C ILE A 126 3.87 3.43 0.55
N LEU A 127 5.18 3.59 0.56
CA LEU A 127 5.88 4.70 1.20
C LEU A 127 6.14 5.77 0.16
N THR A 128 5.47 6.90 0.29
CA THR A 128 5.39 7.92 -0.76
C THR A 128 6.40 9.04 -0.67
N SER A 129 7.23 9.05 0.36
CA SER A 129 8.36 9.96 0.54
C SER A 129 9.63 9.17 0.75
N SER A 130 10.55 9.21 -0.20
CA SER A 130 11.81 8.48 -0.12
C SER A 130 12.92 9.30 0.56
N GLY A 131 13.67 8.68 1.47
CA GLY A 131 14.71 9.34 2.25
C GLY A 131 15.89 9.87 1.42
N TRP A 132 16.16 9.29 0.24
CA TRP A 132 17.21 9.76 -0.67
C TRP A 132 16.78 10.94 -1.56
N ARG A 133 15.51 11.25 -1.59
CA ARG A 133 14.96 12.36 -2.36
C ARG A 133 13.98 13.14 -1.49
N GLN A 134 14.45 14.25 -0.97
CA GLN A 134 13.63 15.13 -0.17
C GLN A 134 12.65 15.89 -1.07
N ASP A 135 11.40 15.46 -1.05
CA ASP A 135 10.31 16.23 -1.59
C ASP A 135 10.04 17.46 -0.71
N HIS A 136 9.10 18.29 -1.07
CA HIS A 136 8.82 19.56 -0.37
C HIS A 136 8.52 19.45 1.13
N ASN A 137 8.23 18.27 1.65
CA ASN A 137 7.97 18.05 3.08
C ASN A 137 9.24 17.84 3.93
N GLY A 138 10.40 17.62 3.30
CA GLY A 138 11.68 17.48 3.99
C GLY A 138 11.77 16.32 4.97
N PHE A 139 12.68 16.41 5.93
CA PHE A 139 13.02 15.34 6.88
C PHE A 139 11.88 14.88 7.78
N SER A 140 10.90 15.73 8.07
CA SER A 140 9.77 15.37 8.93
C SER A 140 8.90 14.25 8.37
N HIS A 141 9.02 13.96 7.07
CA HIS A 141 8.23 12.97 6.34
C HIS A 141 9.07 11.81 5.80
N GLN A 142 10.37 11.84 6.04
CA GLN A 142 11.34 10.90 5.50
C GLN A 142 12.15 10.27 6.63
N ASN A 143 11.91 8.98 6.89
CA ASN A 143 12.61 8.23 7.92
C ASN A 143 12.58 6.74 7.55
N PRO A 144 13.74 6.10 7.34
CA PRO A 144 13.80 4.71 6.92
C PRO A 144 13.49 3.70 8.04
N GLY A 145 13.11 4.14 9.24
CA GLY A 145 12.91 3.26 10.38
C GLY A 145 11.95 2.11 10.13
N PHE A 146 10.85 2.35 9.42
CA PHE A 146 9.91 1.29 9.05
C PHE A 146 10.52 0.30 8.04
N ILE A 147 11.32 0.79 7.10
CA ILE A 147 12.05 -0.05 6.14
C ILE A 147 13.06 -0.94 6.88
N ASP A 148 13.84 -0.35 7.79
CA ASP A 148 14.77 -1.07 8.65
C ASP A 148 14.07 -2.16 9.45
N ASP A 149 12.91 -1.87 10.02
CA ASP A 149 12.12 -2.85 10.76
C ASP A 149 11.66 -4.01 9.88
N ILE A 150 11.26 -3.75 8.65
CA ILE A 150 10.89 -4.81 7.69
C ILE A 150 12.11 -5.64 7.32
N LEU A 151 13.24 -5.03 7.00
CA LEU A 151 14.46 -5.71 6.57
C LEU A 151 15.12 -6.55 7.68
N ARG A 152 14.98 -6.15 8.95
CA ARG A 152 15.48 -6.92 10.09
C ARG A 152 14.68 -8.19 10.38
N ARG A 153 13.46 -8.28 9.89
CA ARG A 153 12.65 -9.49 10.01
C ARG A 153 13.21 -10.51 9.04
N GLN A 154 13.58 -11.67 9.55
CA GLN A 154 14.14 -12.74 8.72
C GLN A 154 13.23 -13.03 7.51
N SER A 155 13.79 -12.92 6.35
CA SER A 155 13.23 -12.55 5.07
C SER A 155 12.38 -13.56 4.31
N ASN A 156 11.79 -14.55 4.94
CA ASN A 156 10.96 -15.52 4.19
C ASN A 156 9.55 -14.99 3.87
N PHE A 157 9.21 -13.78 4.31
CA PHE A 157 7.87 -13.22 4.17
C PHE A 157 7.86 -11.68 4.10
N SER A 158 8.97 -11.04 3.77
CA SER A 158 9.01 -9.58 3.63
C SER A 158 9.87 -9.15 2.46
N ASP A 159 9.33 -8.27 1.62
CA ASP A 159 9.99 -7.69 0.46
C ASP A 159 9.94 -6.17 0.51
N VAL A 160 11.05 -5.53 0.17
CA VAL A 160 11.15 -4.07 0.05
C VAL A 160 11.58 -3.71 -1.36
N TYR A 161 10.76 -2.92 -2.05
CA TYR A 161 10.98 -2.51 -3.43
C TYR A 161 11.39 -1.04 -3.50
N PHE A 162 12.47 -0.77 -4.24
CA PHE A 162 12.95 0.57 -4.57
C PHE A 162 12.94 0.76 -6.09
N PRO A 163 11.76 0.97 -6.70
CA PRO A 163 11.64 1.03 -8.14
C PRO A 163 12.43 2.21 -8.71
N SER A 164 13.16 1.96 -9.80
CA SER A 164 13.96 2.97 -10.50
C SER A 164 13.11 3.96 -11.29
N ASP A 165 11.90 3.57 -11.69
CA ASP A 165 10.98 4.40 -12.46
C ASP A 165 9.50 3.95 -12.35
N GLY A 166 8.63 4.64 -13.09
CA GLY A 166 7.20 4.36 -13.06
C GLY A 166 6.81 3.00 -13.66
N ASN A 167 7.56 2.41 -14.58
CA ASN A 167 7.27 1.09 -15.13
C ASN A 167 7.63 -0.01 -14.12
N VAL A 168 8.80 0.12 -13.47
CA VAL A 168 9.19 -0.77 -12.37
C VAL A 168 8.20 -0.68 -11.21
N THR A 169 7.73 0.54 -10.87
CA THR A 169 6.68 0.74 -9.85
C THR A 169 5.42 -0.07 -10.16
N LEU A 170 4.96 -0.07 -11.41
CA LEU A 170 3.75 -0.82 -11.79
C LEU A 170 3.96 -2.34 -11.69
N VAL A 171 5.12 -2.84 -12.10
CA VAL A 171 5.45 -4.27 -11.99
C VAL A 171 5.56 -4.69 -10.52
N CYS A 172 6.19 -3.86 -9.66
CA CYS A 172 6.23 -4.12 -8.23
C CYS A 172 4.82 -4.19 -7.62
N LEU A 173 3.92 -3.25 -7.99
CA LEU A 173 2.53 -3.28 -7.51
C LEU A 173 1.79 -4.55 -7.94
N GLU A 174 1.99 -5.01 -9.19
CA GLU A 174 1.44 -6.28 -9.68
C GLU A 174 1.96 -7.46 -8.85
N HIS A 175 3.27 -7.50 -8.59
CA HIS A 175 3.90 -8.53 -7.78
C HIS A 175 3.36 -8.51 -6.33
N MET A 176 3.30 -7.34 -5.70
CA MET A 176 2.75 -7.18 -4.35
C MET A 176 1.30 -7.67 -4.23
N LEU A 177 0.44 -7.30 -5.19
CA LEU A 177 -0.98 -7.66 -5.16
C LEU A 177 -1.24 -9.13 -5.48
N SER A 178 -0.34 -9.79 -6.22
CA SER A 178 -0.42 -11.23 -6.51
C SER A 178 0.22 -12.10 -5.43
N SER A 179 1.06 -11.53 -4.57
CA SER A 179 1.74 -12.25 -3.50
C SER A 179 0.80 -12.62 -2.35
N VAL A 180 1.16 -13.68 -1.64
CA VAL A 180 0.40 -14.16 -0.47
C VAL A 180 1.32 -14.41 0.70
N ARG A 181 0.83 -14.15 1.90
CA ARG A 181 1.57 -14.35 3.16
C ARG A 181 2.90 -13.58 3.22
N GLN A 182 2.93 -12.40 2.58
CA GLN A 182 4.08 -11.50 2.56
C GLN A 182 3.76 -10.17 3.27
N ILE A 183 4.80 -9.44 3.60
CA ILE A 183 4.76 -8.05 4.02
C ILE A 183 5.60 -7.28 3.01
N ASN A 184 4.94 -6.53 2.14
CA ASN A 184 5.57 -5.82 1.05
C ASN A 184 5.63 -4.33 1.32
N ALA A 185 6.76 -3.69 1.07
CA ALA A 185 6.90 -2.24 1.12
C ALA A 185 7.47 -1.71 -0.19
N LEU A 186 6.74 -0.83 -0.84
CA LEU A 186 7.16 -0.11 -2.04
C LEU A 186 7.55 1.32 -1.66
N VAL A 187 8.79 1.71 -1.89
CA VAL A 187 9.29 3.06 -1.59
C VAL A 187 9.44 3.84 -2.89
N ALA A 188 8.56 4.80 -3.14
CA ALA A 188 8.55 5.55 -4.39
C ALA A 188 8.17 7.02 -4.20
N GLY A 189 8.89 7.90 -4.88
CA GLY A 189 8.69 9.35 -4.81
C GLY A 189 7.42 9.83 -5.52
N LYS A 190 6.97 11.03 -5.16
CA LYS A 190 5.81 11.73 -5.76
C LYS A 190 6.16 12.59 -6.95
N THR A 191 7.44 12.93 -7.11
CA THR A 191 7.94 13.78 -8.20
C THR A 191 7.98 13.01 -9.52
N LEU A 192 7.96 13.76 -10.61
CA LEU A 192 8.14 13.18 -11.95
C LEU A 192 9.60 12.78 -12.13
N GLU A 193 9.79 11.57 -12.62
CA GLU A 193 11.09 10.99 -12.92
C GLU A 193 11.17 10.50 -14.35
N PRO A 194 12.37 10.45 -14.96
CA PRO A 194 12.55 9.81 -16.25
C PRO A 194 12.11 8.35 -16.22
N ARG A 195 11.64 7.88 -17.36
CA ARG A 195 11.34 6.46 -17.55
C ARG A 195 12.57 5.79 -18.17
N TRP A 196 13.21 4.91 -17.42
CA TRP A 196 14.45 4.24 -17.80
C TRP A 196 14.21 2.91 -18.51
N LEU A 197 13.23 2.13 -18.04
CA LEU A 197 13.00 0.78 -18.52
C LEU A 197 11.67 0.66 -19.28
N SER A 198 11.67 -0.21 -20.30
CA SER A 198 10.41 -0.72 -20.86
C SER A 198 9.71 -1.62 -19.84
N THR A 199 8.43 -1.90 -20.04
CA THR A 199 7.68 -2.79 -19.14
C THR A 199 8.30 -4.21 -19.10
N ASP A 200 8.78 -4.71 -20.24
CA ASP A 200 9.39 -6.04 -20.31
C ASP A 200 10.71 -6.12 -19.53
N LEU A 201 11.56 -5.10 -19.67
CA LEU A 201 12.80 -4.99 -18.88
C LEU A 201 12.51 -4.81 -17.39
N ALA A 202 11.47 -4.03 -17.05
CA ALA A 202 11.04 -3.88 -15.67
C ALA A 202 10.59 -5.21 -15.05
N ARG A 203 9.85 -6.05 -15.80
CA ARG A 203 9.50 -7.41 -15.35
C ARG A 203 10.74 -8.25 -15.11
N GLN A 204 11.65 -8.31 -16.08
CA GLN A 204 12.90 -9.05 -15.93
C GLN A 204 13.70 -8.61 -14.69
N GLN A 205 13.75 -7.31 -14.41
CA GLN A 205 14.44 -6.78 -13.24
C GLN A 205 13.75 -7.22 -11.93
N VAL A 206 12.44 -7.09 -11.85
CA VAL A 206 11.69 -7.44 -10.62
C VAL A 206 11.72 -8.96 -10.37
N ASP A 207 11.64 -9.77 -11.43
CA ASP A 207 11.70 -11.24 -11.34
C ASP A 207 13.11 -11.76 -10.95
N ALA A 208 14.14 -10.98 -11.23
CA ALA A 208 15.51 -11.32 -10.87
C ALA A 208 15.90 -10.92 -9.43
N GLY A 209 15.17 -10.01 -8.81
CA GLY A 209 15.42 -9.50 -7.46
C GLY A 209 16.15 -8.17 -7.43
#